data_d4e3d2a9a74069c877e1f089bead1379
#
_entry.id   d4e3d2a9a74069c877e1f089bead1379
#
_cell.length_a   1.000
_cell.length_b   1.000
_cell.length_c   1.000
_cell.angle_alpha   90.00
_cell.angle_beta   90.00
_cell.angle_gamma   90.00
#
_symmetry.space_group_name_H-M   'P 1'
#
loop_
_entity.id
_entity.type
_entity.pdbx_description
1 polymer ?
#
loop_
_entity_poly.entity_id
_entity_poly.type
_entity_poly.pdbx_seq_one_letter_code
_entity_poly.pdbx_strand_id
1 'polypeptide(L)'
;MKQSIKERVHALRMTFHPNSIKAFIIPSTDPHLSDYVAPHWMSREWISGFTGSAGTAVILMDKAGLWTDSRYFLQATKELEGSGITLYKEMLPETPSITEFLCQHLKPGESVSIDGKMFSVQQVEQMKEELAAHQLQVDIFGDPLSSIWKDRPAMPDSPAFIYDIKYAGKSCEEKISAIRTELKKKGVYALFISALDEIAWTLNLRGNDVHCNPVIVSYLLITQDEVTYFISPEKVTAEVETYLKERQIGIQKYDEVETFLNSFPGKNILIDPGKTNYSIYSSINPQCSILRGESPVALLKAIRNEQEVAGIHAAMQRDGVALVKFLKWLEESVSTGKETELSIDKKLHEFRAAQPLYMGESFDTIAGYKEHGAIVHYSATPESEVTLQPRGFLLLDSGAQYLDGTTDITRTIALGELTEEEKTDYTLILKGHIALAMAKFPTGTRGAQLDVLARMPIWNHRMNFLHGTGHGVGHFLSVHEGPQSIRMNENPVILQPGMVTSNEPGVYKAGRHGIRTENLTLVCKDGEGMFGEYLKFETITLCPICKKGIIKEMLTNEEIEWLNNYHQTVYEKLSPDLNEEEKVWLQEATASL
;
A
#
# COMPACT_ATOMS: atom_id res chain seq x y z
N MET A 1 4.97 -28.98 -18.29
CA MET A 1 3.73 -28.85 -17.47
C MET A 1 4.08 -28.03 -16.24
N LYS A 2 3.27 -27.02 -15.87
CA LYS A 2 3.48 -26.30 -14.60
C LYS A 2 3.29 -27.29 -13.44
N GLN A 3 4.19 -27.25 -12.46
CA GLN A 3 4.06 -28.07 -11.24
C GLN A 3 2.79 -27.68 -10.47
N SER A 4 2.04 -28.66 -9.99
CA SER A 4 0.93 -28.41 -9.07
C SER A 4 1.43 -27.92 -7.71
N ILE A 5 0.58 -27.26 -6.93
CA ILE A 5 0.93 -26.77 -5.59
C ILE A 5 1.42 -27.94 -4.69
N LYS A 6 0.77 -29.09 -4.76
CA LYS A 6 1.20 -30.28 -4.01
C LYS A 6 2.62 -30.72 -4.38
N GLU A 7 2.98 -30.68 -5.67
CA GLU A 7 4.32 -31.03 -6.14
C GLU A 7 5.36 -30.01 -5.67
N ARG A 8 5.02 -28.70 -5.68
CA ARG A 8 5.91 -27.64 -5.16
C ARG A 8 6.17 -27.80 -3.67
N VAL A 9 5.11 -27.99 -2.87
CA VAL A 9 5.22 -28.23 -1.42
C VAL A 9 6.02 -29.51 -1.14
N HIS A 10 5.80 -30.58 -1.93
CA HIS A 10 6.59 -31.81 -1.80
C HIS A 10 8.08 -31.57 -2.13
N ALA A 11 8.36 -30.87 -3.22
CA ALA A 11 9.74 -30.54 -3.60
C ALA A 11 10.45 -29.71 -2.52
N LEU A 12 9.75 -28.73 -1.91
CA LEU A 12 10.28 -27.97 -0.79
C LEU A 12 10.59 -28.87 0.42
N ARG A 13 9.69 -29.76 0.80
CA ARG A 13 9.90 -30.74 1.88
C ARG A 13 11.10 -31.66 1.65
N MET A 14 11.39 -32.01 0.40
CA MET A 14 12.60 -32.77 0.07
C MET A 14 13.89 -32.03 0.37
N THR A 15 13.88 -30.68 0.38
CA THR A 15 15.03 -29.88 0.81
C THR A 15 15.20 -29.85 2.33
N PHE A 16 14.15 -30.16 3.10
CA PHE A 16 14.18 -30.11 4.57
C PHE A 16 15.04 -31.22 5.18
N HIS A 17 14.94 -32.43 4.64
CA HIS A 17 15.56 -33.62 5.23
C HIS A 17 17.10 -33.52 5.34
N PRO A 18 17.85 -33.18 4.28
CA PRO A 18 19.29 -33.07 4.37
C PRO A 18 19.74 -31.87 5.25
N ASN A 19 18.87 -30.89 5.46
CA ASN A 19 19.19 -29.64 6.16
C ASN A 19 18.61 -29.60 7.59
N SER A 20 17.99 -30.69 8.06
CA SER A 20 17.33 -30.78 9.40
C SER A 20 16.23 -29.75 9.66
N ILE A 21 15.63 -29.16 8.61
CA ILE A 21 14.54 -28.20 8.72
C ILE A 21 13.26 -28.90 9.19
N LYS A 22 12.57 -28.34 10.18
CA LYS A 22 11.29 -28.84 10.71
C LYS A 22 10.11 -28.05 10.22
N ALA A 23 10.26 -26.76 10.10
CA ALA A 23 9.30 -25.83 9.53
C ALA A 23 10.00 -24.73 8.75
N PHE A 24 9.38 -24.23 7.69
CA PHE A 24 9.87 -23.08 6.94
C PHE A 24 8.73 -22.07 6.76
N ILE A 25 9.03 -20.79 7.02
CA ILE A 25 8.04 -19.68 6.91
C ILE A 25 8.38 -18.85 5.68
N ILE A 26 7.35 -18.58 4.85
CA ILE A 26 7.46 -17.84 3.59
C ILE A 26 6.43 -16.70 3.60
N PRO A 27 6.86 -15.46 3.86
CA PRO A 27 5.98 -14.29 3.88
C PRO A 27 5.74 -13.72 2.47
N SER A 28 4.80 -12.77 2.36
CA SER A 28 4.60 -11.91 1.18
C SER A 28 5.46 -10.67 1.31
N THR A 29 6.74 -10.77 1.00
CA THR A 29 7.68 -9.65 1.10
C THR A 29 8.90 -9.87 0.23
N ASP A 30 9.78 -8.86 0.16
CA ASP A 30 11.07 -8.85 -0.52
C ASP A 30 12.19 -8.41 0.44
N PRO A 31 13.47 -8.35 0.00
CA PRO A 31 14.57 -7.90 0.84
C PRO A 31 14.49 -6.46 1.34
N HIS A 32 13.54 -5.68 0.82
CA HIS A 32 13.28 -4.28 1.18
C HIS A 32 12.03 -4.12 2.04
N LEU A 33 11.33 -5.23 2.32
CA LEU A 33 10.07 -5.28 3.08
C LEU A 33 8.99 -4.40 2.43
N SER A 34 8.96 -4.44 1.10
CA SER A 34 8.01 -3.68 0.28
C SER A 34 6.60 -4.23 0.42
N ASP A 35 5.58 -3.34 0.29
CA ASP A 35 4.18 -3.72 0.27
C ASP A 35 3.83 -4.42 -1.06
N TYR A 36 4.27 -3.85 -2.18
CA TYR A 36 4.23 -4.49 -3.50
C TYR A 36 5.58 -5.16 -3.81
N VAL A 37 5.52 -6.41 -4.22
CA VAL A 37 6.69 -7.28 -4.38
C VAL A 37 6.94 -7.57 -5.86
N ALA A 38 8.18 -7.39 -6.31
CA ALA A 38 8.54 -7.75 -7.68
C ALA A 38 8.43 -9.28 -7.91
N PRO A 39 8.09 -9.73 -9.13
CA PRO A 39 7.81 -11.14 -9.43
C PRO A 39 8.90 -12.12 -8.98
N HIS A 40 10.16 -11.69 -8.95
CA HIS A 40 11.28 -12.50 -8.46
C HIS A 40 11.10 -13.00 -7.02
N TRP A 41 10.45 -12.20 -6.16
CA TRP A 41 10.26 -12.51 -4.74
C TRP A 41 8.85 -12.97 -4.38
N MET A 42 7.97 -13.23 -5.34
CA MET A 42 6.61 -13.75 -5.09
C MET A 42 6.61 -15.22 -4.64
N SER A 43 7.50 -15.54 -3.70
CA SER A 43 7.75 -16.90 -3.20
C SER A 43 6.54 -17.54 -2.53
N ARG A 44 5.77 -16.76 -1.73
CA ARG A 44 4.55 -17.21 -1.06
C ARG A 44 3.47 -17.55 -2.09
N GLU A 45 3.29 -16.72 -3.11
CA GLU A 45 2.36 -17.00 -4.20
C GLU A 45 2.76 -18.26 -4.96
N TRP A 46 4.03 -18.38 -5.34
CA TRP A 46 4.50 -19.54 -6.06
C TRP A 46 4.27 -20.83 -5.27
N ILE A 47 4.57 -20.89 -3.97
CA ILE A 47 4.46 -22.11 -3.16
C ILE A 47 3.02 -22.47 -2.82
N SER A 48 2.13 -21.48 -2.67
CA SER A 48 0.75 -21.70 -2.20
C SER A 48 -0.30 -21.67 -3.31
N GLY A 49 -0.03 -20.96 -4.42
CA GLY A 49 -1.01 -20.66 -5.46
C GLY A 49 -2.01 -19.57 -5.07
N PHE A 50 -1.89 -19.01 -3.87
CA PHE A 50 -2.71 -17.89 -3.43
C PHE A 50 -2.15 -16.57 -3.99
N THR A 51 -2.97 -15.80 -4.71
CA THR A 51 -2.54 -14.60 -5.44
C THR A 51 -2.74 -13.28 -4.69
N GLY A 52 -3.48 -13.29 -3.56
CA GLY A 52 -3.66 -12.07 -2.75
C GLY A 52 -2.32 -11.49 -2.28
N SER A 53 -2.22 -10.16 -2.11
CA SER A 53 -0.94 -9.49 -1.83
C SER A 53 -0.38 -9.75 -0.43
N ALA A 54 -1.22 -10.07 0.56
CA ALA A 54 -0.81 -10.28 1.95
C ALA A 54 -1.07 -11.71 2.43
N GLY A 55 -0.08 -12.32 3.05
CA GLY A 55 -0.20 -13.63 3.69
C GLY A 55 1.16 -14.27 3.96
N THR A 56 1.14 -15.28 4.82
CA THR A 56 2.34 -16.04 5.21
C THR A 56 2.06 -17.53 5.11
N ALA A 57 2.85 -18.24 4.32
CA ALA A 57 2.80 -19.69 4.24
C ALA A 57 3.75 -20.32 5.26
N VAL A 58 3.29 -21.34 5.97
CA VAL A 58 4.09 -22.13 6.91
C VAL A 58 4.06 -23.58 6.47
N ILE A 59 5.21 -24.14 6.15
CA ILE A 59 5.34 -25.50 5.63
C ILE A 59 6.11 -26.36 6.64
N LEU A 60 5.46 -27.39 7.16
CA LEU A 60 6.03 -28.46 7.98
C LEU A 60 6.21 -29.72 7.13
N MET A 61 6.86 -30.74 7.69
CA MET A 61 7.06 -32.03 6.99
C MET A 61 5.76 -32.71 6.56
N ASP A 62 4.69 -32.58 7.33
CA ASP A 62 3.40 -33.24 7.13
C ASP A 62 2.22 -32.29 6.94
N LYS A 63 2.36 -31.02 7.27
CA LYS A 63 1.32 -29.98 7.23
C LYS A 63 1.76 -28.75 6.47
N ALA A 64 0.78 -27.99 5.99
CA ALA A 64 1.01 -26.67 5.42
C ALA A 64 -0.18 -25.75 5.74
N GLY A 65 0.10 -24.52 6.09
CA GLY A 65 -0.89 -23.49 6.38
C GLY A 65 -0.59 -22.17 5.67
N LEU A 66 -1.63 -21.42 5.37
CA LEU A 66 -1.55 -20.04 4.90
C LEU A 66 -2.35 -19.15 5.84
N TRP A 67 -1.69 -18.17 6.44
CA TRP A 67 -2.30 -17.09 7.21
C TRP A 67 -2.50 -15.89 6.31
N THR A 68 -3.70 -15.30 6.32
CA THR A 68 -3.99 -14.05 5.61
C THR A 68 -5.08 -13.27 6.34
N ASP A 69 -5.17 -11.96 6.05
CA ASP A 69 -6.12 -11.06 6.69
C ASP A 69 -7.50 -11.03 6.00
N SER A 70 -8.41 -10.26 6.58
CA SER A 70 -9.83 -10.23 6.19
C SER A 70 -10.09 -9.77 4.75
N ARG A 71 -9.17 -9.07 4.12
CA ARG A 71 -9.27 -8.60 2.74
C ARG A 71 -9.33 -9.77 1.75
N TYR A 72 -8.75 -10.92 2.14
CA TYR A 72 -8.52 -12.08 1.27
C TYR A 72 -9.25 -13.36 1.68
N PHE A 73 -10.04 -13.37 2.76
CA PHE A 73 -10.65 -14.62 3.24
C PHE A 73 -11.45 -15.39 2.18
N LEU A 74 -12.24 -14.68 1.38
CA LEU A 74 -13.05 -15.28 0.33
C LEU A 74 -12.19 -15.82 -0.83
N GLN A 75 -11.22 -15.02 -1.28
CA GLN A 75 -10.29 -15.39 -2.34
C GLN A 75 -9.44 -16.60 -1.93
N ALA A 76 -8.79 -16.54 -0.77
CA ALA A 76 -7.94 -17.62 -0.28
C ALA A 76 -8.72 -18.94 -0.06
N THR A 77 -9.99 -18.86 0.38
CA THR A 77 -10.85 -20.05 0.51
C THR A 77 -10.99 -20.76 -0.84
N LYS A 78 -11.18 -20.01 -1.93
CA LYS A 78 -11.35 -20.56 -3.28
C LYS A 78 -10.02 -21.05 -3.86
N GLU A 79 -8.96 -20.23 -3.77
CA GLU A 79 -7.68 -20.53 -4.41
C GLU A 79 -6.91 -21.68 -3.74
N LEU A 80 -7.09 -21.88 -2.44
CA LEU A 80 -6.45 -22.99 -1.72
C LEU A 80 -7.21 -24.32 -1.82
N GLU A 81 -8.39 -24.35 -2.45
CA GLU A 81 -9.16 -25.56 -2.60
C GLU A 81 -8.34 -26.64 -3.34
N GLY A 82 -8.24 -27.82 -2.75
CA GLY A 82 -7.49 -28.95 -3.31
C GLY A 82 -5.95 -28.81 -3.29
N SER A 83 -5.38 -27.69 -2.81
CA SER A 83 -3.93 -27.46 -2.72
C SER A 83 -3.25 -28.34 -1.65
N GLY A 84 -3.94 -28.71 -0.59
CA GLY A 84 -3.40 -29.35 0.60
C GLY A 84 -2.82 -28.37 1.63
N ILE A 85 -3.06 -27.06 1.43
CA ILE A 85 -2.70 -25.98 2.36
C ILE A 85 -3.96 -25.54 3.10
N THR A 86 -3.90 -25.50 4.44
CA THR A 86 -5.00 -25.07 5.29
C THR A 86 -5.03 -23.54 5.37
N LEU A 87 -6.20 -22.93 5.15
CA LEU A 87 -6.40 -21.50 5.36
C LEU A 87 -6.58 -21.18 6.86
N TYR A 88 -5.81 -20.24 7.36
CA TYR A 88 -5.92 -19.64 8.68
C TYR A 88 -6.30 -18.16 8.53
N LYS A 89 -7.50 -17.80 9.00
CA LYS A 89 -8.07 -16.45 8.90
C LYS A 89 -7.61 -15.60 10.08
N GLU A 90 -6.61 -14.75 9.84
CA GLU A 90 -6.03 -13.91 10.90
C GLU A 90 -7.07 -13.04 11.63
N MET A 91 -6.80 -12.72 12.87
CA MET A 91 -7.64 -11.89 13.76
C MET A 91 -8.98 -12.52 14.17
N LEU A 92 -9.32 -13.73 13.72
CA LEU A 92 -10.48 -14.45 14.25
C LEU A 92 -10.12 -15.21 15.54
N PRO A 93 -11.00 -15.21 16.55
CA PRO A 93 -10.69 -15.82 17.86
C PRO A 93 -10.32 -17.30 17.82
N GLU A 94 -10.83 -18.04 16.85
CA GLU A 94 -10.57 -19.47 16.66
C GLU A 94 -9.30 -19.78 15.87
N THR A 95 -8.65 -18.77 15.30
CA THR A 95 -7.46 -18.95 14.45
C THR A 95 -6.19 -18.86 15.31
N PRO A 96 -5.39 -19.93 15.39
CA PRO A 96 -4.09 -19.88 16.06
C PRO A 96 -3.15 -18.92 15.32
N SER A 97 -2.35 -18.17 16.06
CA SER A 97 -1.22 -17.45 15.48
C SER A 97 -0.21 -18.43 14.88
N ILE A 98 0.69 -17.95 14.03
CA ILE A 98 1.79 -18.78 13.48
C ILE A 98 2.61 -19.38 14.61
N THR A 99 2.94 -18.60 15.65
CA THR A 99 3.69 -19.08 16.82
C THR A 99 2.95 -20.19 17.54
N GLU A 100 1.64 -20.02 17.84
CA GLU A 100 0.82 -21.05 18.48
C GLU A 100 0.75 -22.33 17.64
N PHE A 101 0.57 -22.20 16.32
CA PHE A 101 0.58 -23.33 15.40
C PHE A 101 1.90 -24.08 15.43
N LEU A 102 3.03 -23.38 15.39
CA LEU A 102 4.36 -23.99 15.46
C LEU A 102 4.56 -24.71 16.79
N CYS A 103 4.19 -24.09 17.90
CA CYS A 103 4.30 -24.70 19.24
C CYS A 103 3.43 -25.95 19.41
N GLN A 104 2.31 -26.05 18.70
CA GLN A 104 1.45 -27.24 18.72
C GLN A 104 2.03 -28.43 17.93
N HIS A 105 2.95 -28.18 16.98
CA HIS A 105 3.41 -29.17 16.03
C HIS A 105 4.91 -29.49 16.11
N LEU A 106 5.70 -28.63 16.72
CA LEU A 106 7.13 -28.82 16.92
C LEU A 106 7.42 -29.26 18.38
N LYS A 107 8.54 -29.96 18.55
CA LYS A 107 9.00 -30.41 19.86
C LYS A 107 10.02 -29.43 20.45
N PRO A 108 10.11 -29.31 21.79
CA PRO A 108 11.19 -28.59 22.43
C PRO A 108 12.57 -28.97 21.87
N GLY A 109 13.39 -27.98 21.56
CA GLY A 109 14.71 -28.16 20.94
C GLY A 109 14.71 -28.16 19.40
N GLU A 110 13.56 -28.21 18.74
CA GLU A 110 13.45 -28.08 17.28
C GLU A 110 13.50 -26.60 16.85
N SER A 111 13.85 -26.38 15.59
CA SER A 111 13.94 -25.03 15.02
C SER A 111 12.99 -24.79 13.86
N VAL A 112 12.64 -23.51 13.72
CA VAL A 112 11.88 -22.94 12.59
C VAL A 112 12.89 -22.21 11.71
N SER A 113 12.93 -22.54 10.43
CA SER A 113 13.84 -21.92 9.47
C SER A 113 13.15 -20.81 8.67
N ILE A 114 13.89 -19.75 8.40
CA ILE A 114 13.45 -18.59 7.60
C ILE A 114 14.57 -18.14 6.66
N ASP A 115 14.20 -17.40 5.60
CA ASP A 115 15.14 -16.57 4.87
C ASP A 115 15.25 -15.19 5.54
N GLY A 116 16.39 -14.88 6.13
CA GLY A 116 16.61 -13.62 6.83
C GLY A 116 16.51 -12.37 5.95
N LYS A 117 16.54 -12.51 4.62
CA LYS A 117 16.30 -11.41 3.69
C LYS A 117 14.83 -11.02 3.60
N MET A 118 13.92 -11.94 3.94
CA MET A 118 12.47 -11.77 3.82
C MET A 118 11.81 -11.32 5.12
N PHE A 119 12.54 -11.07 6.18
CA PHE A 119 12.02 -10.66 7.48
C PHE A 119 12.78 -9.47 8.03
N SER A 120 12.07 -8.52 8.62
CA SER A 120 12.67 -7.41 9.33
C SER A 120 13.40 -7.86 10.59
N VAL A 121 14.34 -7.03 11.06
CA VAL A 121 15.00 -7.23 12.36
C VAL A 121 13.97 -7.39 13.48
N GLN A 122 12.98 -6.51 13.50
CA GLN A 122 11.91 -6.53 14.50
C GLN A 122 11.12 -7.83 14.47
N GLN A 123 10.72 -8.32 13.30
CA GLN A 123 9.97 -9.57 13.15
C GLN A 123 10.78 -10.78 13.61
N VAL A 124 12.06 -10.86 13.25
CA VAL A 124 12.91 -12.00 13.66
C VAL A 124 13.16 -12.01 15.17
N GLU A 125 13.38 -10.85 15.76
CA GLU A 125 13.59 -10.75 17.21
C GLU A 125 12.34 -11.11 18.00
N GLN A 126 11.17 -10.60 17.57
CA GLN A 126 9.89 -10.98 18.17
C GLN A 126 9.65 -12.48 18.02
N MET A 127 9.87 -13.05 16.85
CA MET A 127 9.72 -14.49 16.60
C MET A 127 10.68 -15.31 17.50
N LYS A 128 11.92 -14.89 17.66
CA LYS A 128 12.89 -15.53 18.56
C LYS A 128 12.41 -15.48 20.02
N GLU A 129 11.92 -14.37 20.49
CA GLU A 129 11.41 -14.20 21.85
C GLU A 129 10.19 -15.11 22.11
N GLU A 130 9.21 -15.06 21.22
CA GLU A 130 7.99 -15.86 21.32
C GLU A 130 8.29 -17.38 21.30
N LEU A 131 9.11 -17.85 20.36
CA LEU A 131 9.44 -19.26 20.21
C LEU A 131 10.35 -19.77 21.34
N ALA A 132 11.25 -18.94 21.85
CA ALA A 132 12.13 -19.31 22.97
C ALA A 132 11.34 -19.64 24.24
N ALA A 133 10.20 -18.98 24.48
CA ALA A 133 9.29 -19.30 25.58
C ALA A 133 8.77 -20.76 25.54
N HIS A 134 8.78 -21.37 24.35
CA HIS A 134 8.38 -22.76 24.11
C HIS A 134 9.56 -23.69 23.79
N GLN A 135 10.81 -23.24 24.06
CA GLN A 135 12.07 -23.96 23.80
C GLN A 135 12.27 -24.30 22.30
N LEU A 136 11.71 -23.49 21.41
CA LEU A 136 11.94 -23.53 19.96
C LEU A 136 12.98 -22.48 19.57
N GLN A 137 13.66 -22.69 18.44
CA GLN A 137 14.69 -21.79 17.93
C GLN A 137 14.32 -21.27 16.53
N VAL A 138 14.91 -20.14 16.13
CA VAL A 138 14.82 -19.61 14.76
C VAL A 138 16.17 -19.76 14.08
N ASP A 139 16.19 -20.49 12.97
CA ASP A 139 17.36 -20.66 12.11
C ASP A 139 17.28 -19.76 10.88
N ILE A 140 18.35 -19.04 10.60
CA ILE A 140 18.47 -18.27 9.35
C ILE A 140 19.09 -19.19 8.30
N PHE A 141 18.26 -19.75 7.44
CA PHE A 141 18.67 -20.76 6.47
C PHE A 141 18.96 -20.19 5.06
N GLY A 142 18.30 -19.09 4.70
CA GLY A 142 18.31 -18.54 3.33
C GLY A 142 17.13 -19.06 2.49
N ASP A 143 17.25 -19.02 1.17
CA ASP A 143 16.17 -19.32 0.23
C ASP A 143 16.21 -20.76 -0.29
N PRO A 144 15.43 -21.71 0.26
CA PRO A 144 15.38 -23.08 -0.22
C PRO A 144 14.63 -23.21 -1.57
N LEU A 145 13.84 -22.22 -1.95
CA LEU A 145 13.08 -22.22 -3.21
C LEU A 145 13.98 -22.04 -4.43
N SER A 146 15.15 -21.43 -4.28
CA SER A 146 16.12 -21.21 -5.37
C SER A 146 16.51 -22.50 -6.08
N SER A 147 16.53 -23.62 -5.38
CA SER A 147 16.88 -24.92 -5.94
C SER A 147 15.71 -25.61 -6.69
N ILE A 148 14.46 -25.25 -6.38
CA ILE A 148 13.25 -25.94 -6.88
C ILE A 148 12.37 -25.08 -7.80
N TRP A 149 12.40 -23.77 -7.68
CA TRP A 149 11.66 -22.85 -8.53
C TRP A 149 12.44 -22.55 -9.84
N LYS A 150 12.33 -23.48 -10.80
CA LYS A 150 13.15 -23.45 -12.01
C LYS A 150 12.82 -22.31 -12.99
N ASP A 151 11.56 -21.89 -13.01
CA ASP A 151 11.03 -20.81 -13.83
C ASP A 151 10.86 -19.50 -13.04
N ARG A 152 11.66 -19.31 -11.99
CA ARG A 152 11.65 -18.10 -11.18
C ARG A 152 11.93 -16.88 -12.09
N PRO A 153 11.11 -15.82 -12.03
CA PRO A 153 11.37 -14.59 -12.76
C PRO A 153 12.77 -14.02 -12.44
N ALA A 154 13.39 -13.40 -13.41
CA ALA A 154 14.69 -12.74 -13.21
C ALA A 154 14.56 -11.59 -12.20
N MET A 155 15.70 -11.14 -11.67
CA MET A 155 15.76 -9.88 -10.92
C MET A 155 15.30 -8.73 -11.80
N PRO A 156 14.57 -7.75 -11.23
CA PRO A 156 14.19 -6.54 -11.99
C PRO A 156 15.44 -5.81 -12.52
N ASP A 157 15.38 -5.39 -13.77
CA ASP A 157 16.47 -4.73 -14.49
C ASP A 157 16.07 -3.41 -15.18
N SER A 158 14.93 -2.84 -14.81
CA SER A 158 14.42 -1.59 -15.39
C SER A 158 15.41 -0.44 -15.21
N PRO A 159 15.68 0.36 -16.25
CA PRO A 159 16.55 1.52 -16.14
C PRO A 159 16.03 2.53 -15.12
N ALA A 160 16.94 3.05 -14.30
CA ALA A 160 16.66 4.20 -13.45
C ALA A 160 16.53 5.48 -14.28
N PHE A 161 15.68 6.39 -13.86
CA PHE A 161 15.56 7.73 -14.45
C PHE A 161 15.48 8.82 -13.39
N ILE A 162 15.89 10.03 -13.78
CA ILE A 162 15.92 11.19 -12.89
C ILE A 162 14.50 11.75 -12.74
N TYR A 163 14.09 11.95 -11.51
CA TYR A 163 12.85 12.63 -11.17
C TYR A 163 13.08 14.13 -11.07
N ASP A 164 12.52 14.87 -12.01
CA ASP A 164 12.78 16.31 -12.18
C ASP A 164 12.38 17.13 -10.94
N ILE A 165 13.24 18.08 -10.57
CA ILE A 165 13.03 18.98 -9.43
C ILE A 165 11.74 19.81 -9.54
N LYS A 166 11.26 20.07 -10.76
CA LYS A 166 9.97 20.74 -10.97
C LYS A 166 8.78 20.01 -10.38
N TYR A 167 8.90 18.69 -10.16
CA TYR A 167 7.91 17.85 -9.48
C TYR A 167 8.29 17.56 -8.02
N ALA A 168 9.59 17.32 -7.77
CA ALA A 168 10.10 16.99 -6.45
C ALA A 168 10.16 18.20 -5.48
N GLY A 169 10.25 19.42 -6.00
CA GLY A 169 10.32 20.67 -5.25
C GLY A 169 11.60 20.89 -4.44
N LYS A 170 12.35 19.82 -4.14
CA LYS A 170 13.64 19.87 -3.43
C LYS A 170 14.68 19.02 -4.16
N SER A 171 15.91 19.51 -4.22
CA SER A 171 17.02 18.76 -4.80
C SER A 171 17.45 17.58 -3.92
N CYS A 172 18.18 16.65 -4.51
CA CYS A 172 18.79 15.52 -3.79
C CYS A 172 19.71 16.03 -2.67
N GLU A 173 20.51 17.06 -2.94
CA GLU A 173 21.46 17.66 -1.99
C GLU A 173 20.75 18.30 -0.79
N GLU A 174 19.63 19.01 -1.02
CA GLU A 174 18.80 19.58 0.05
C GLU A 174 18.22 18.49 0.95
N LYS A 175 17.74 17.39 0.35
CA LYS A 175 17.19 16.24 1.09
C LYS A 175 18.27 15.53 1.92
N ILE A 176 19.43 15.26 1.35
CA ILE A 176 20.58 14.66 2.07
C ILE A 176 21.04 15.60 3.21
N SER A 177 21.09 16.91 2.97
CA SER A 177 21.44 17.90 4.01
C SER A 177 20.44 17.88 5.18
N ALA A 178 19.14 17.79 4.89
CA ALA A 178 18.10 17.65 5.91
C ALA A 178 18.27 16.37 6.72
N ILE A 179 18.51 15.23 6.05
CA ILE A 179 18.76 13.94 6.70
C ILE A 179 19.99 14.02 7.61
N ARG A 180 21.11 14.56 7.13
CA ARG A 180 22.34 14.74 7.93
C ARG A 180 22.09 15.64 9.16
N THR A 181 21.23 16.62 9.03
CA THR A 181 20.83 17.49 10.16
C THR A 181 20.10 16.69 11.24
N GLU A 182 19.17 15.81 10.86
CA GLU A 182 18.48 14.93 11.80
C GLU A 182 19.43 13.90 12.45
N LEU A 183 20.37 13.34 11.68
CA LEU A 183 21.39 12.44 12.21
C LEU A 183 22.29 13.14 13.24
N LYS A 184 22.70 14.38 12.97
CA LYS A 184 23.49 15.18 13.93
C LYS A 184 22.75 15.43 15.24
N LYS A 185 21.45 15.76 15.18
CA LYS A 185 20.61 15.94 16.38
C LYS A 185 20.56 14.69 17.25
N LYS A 186 20.58 13.52 16.61
CA LYS A 186 20.57 12.22 17.28
C LYS A 186 21.99 11.71 17.67
N GLY A 187 23.05 12.44 17.33
CA GLY A 187 24.42 12.00 17.54
C GLY A 187 24.83 10.77 16.69
N VAL A 188 24.23 10.61 15.52
CA VAL A 188 24.42 9.46 14.62
C VAL A 188 25.38 9.81 13.48
N TYR A 189 26.32 8.94 13.18
CA TYR A 189 27.25 9.12 12.07
C TYR A 189 26.69 8.66 10.73
N ALA A 190 25.99 7.53 10.69
CA ALA A 190 25.48 6.93 9.47
C ALA A 190 24.04 6.48 9.58
N LEU A 191 23.29 6.55 8.47
CA LEU A 191 21.95 5.98 8.29
C LEU A 191 22.00 4.98 7.15
N PHE A 192 21.55 3.75 7.40
CA PHE A 192 21.32 2.76 6.36
C PHE A 192 19.83 2.72 6.01
N ILE A 193 19.50 2.81 4.74
CA ILE A 193 18.12 2.84 4.22
C ILE A 193 17.90 1.63 3.31
N SER A 194 16.91 0.82 3.66
CA SER A 194 16.43 -0.32 2.85
C SER A 194 15.12 -0.01 2.12
N ALA A 195 14.29 0.88 2.65
CA ALA A 195 12.98 1.21 2.09
C ALA A 195 13.13 1.88 0.72
N LEU A 196 12.56 1.27 -0.32
CA LEU A 196 12.75 1.70 -1.71
C LEU A 196 12.18 3.09 -1.99
N ASP A 197 11.04 3.41 -1.39
CA ASP A 197 10.38 4.72 -1.48
C ASP A 197 11.21 5.84 -0.82
N GLU A 198 11.86 5.55 0.32
CA GLU A 198 12.76 6.50 0.98
C GLU A 198 14.01 6.77 0.14
N ILE A 199 14.58 5.74 -0.49
CA ILE A 199 15.72 5.87 -1.38
C ILE A 199 15.35 6.68 -2.63
N ALA A 200 14.23 6.33 -3.27
CA ALA A 200 13.73 7.01 -4.45
C ALA A 200 13.43 8.48 -4.19
N TRP A 201 12.82 8.80 -3.03
CA TRP A 201 12.58 10.18 -2.60
C TRP A 201 13.89 10.93 -2.34
N THR A 202 14.82 10.32 -1.61
CA THR A 202 16.10 10.96 -1.22
C THR A 202 16.93 11.32 -2.44
N LEU A 203 17.06 10.40 -3.40
CA LEU A 203 17.92 10.56 -4.57
C LEU A 203 17.24 11.26 -5.74
N ASN A 204 15.94 11.56 -5.68
CA ASN A 204 15.15 11.99 -6.84
C ASN A 204 15.33 11.04 -8.05
N LEU A 205 15.30 9.75 -7.80
CA LEU A 205 15.34 8.71 -8.82
C LEU A 205 14.06 7.90 -8.79
N ARG A 206 13.65 7.43 -9.97
CA ARG A 206 12.52 6.51 -10.15
C ARG A 206 12.91 5.38 -11.08
N GLY A 207 12.15 4.30 -11.07
CA GLY A 207 12.27 3.16 -11.97
C GLY A 207 10.99 2.33 -11.96
N ASN A 208 10.98 1.21 -12.65
CA ASN A 208 9.80 0.37 -12.81
C ASN A 208 10.08 -1.07 -12.35
N ASP A 209 10.85 -1.24 -11.27
CA ASP A 209 11.21 -2.56 -10.76
C ASP A 209 10.05 -3.26 -10.06
N VAL A 210 9.10 -2.48 -9.53
CA VAL A 210 7.93 -2.97 -8.80
C VAL A 210 6.67 -2.50 -9.52
N HIS A 211 5.74 -3.41 -9.72
CA HIS A 211 4.46 -3.10 -10.37
C HIS A 211 3.72 -1.99 -9.61
N CYS A 212 3.17 -1.02 -10.33
CA CYS A 212 2.45 0.14 -9.82
C CYS A 212 3.23 1.08 -8.87
N ASN A 213 4.47 0.75 -8.52
CA ASN A 213 5.30 1.55 -7.62
C ASN A 213 6.60 1.95 -8.34
N PRO A 214 6.82 3.25 -8.65
CA PRO A 214 7.93 3.70 -9.47
C PRO A 214 9.26 3.77 -8.69
N VAL A 215 9.70 2.65 -8.15
CA VAL A 215 10.94 2.51 -7.35
C VAL A 215 11.98 1.64 -8.04
N ILE A 216 13.21 1.69 -7.52
CA ILE A 216 14.37 0.93 -7.96
C ILE A 216 14.83 0.05 -6.81
N VAL A 217 14.97 -1.24 -7.05
CA VAL A 217 15.57 -2.18 -6.10
C VAL A 217 17.02 -1.79 -5.85
N SER A 218 17.30 -1.29 -4.63
CA SER A 218 18.58 -0.68 -4.26
C SER A 218 18.68 -0.47 -2.75
N TYR A 219 19.90 -0.17 -2.25
CA TYR A 219 20.14 0.26 -0.87
C TYR A 219 20.87 1.59 -0.86
N LEU A 220 20.77 2.32 0.24
CA LEU A 220 21.44 3.61 0.40
C LEU A 220 22.07 3.74 1.78
N LEU A 221 23.34 4.13 1.81
CA LEU A 221 24.05 4.48 3.03
C LEU A 221 24.42 5.97 3.00
N ILE A 222 23.96 6.73 3.98
CA ILE A 222 24.28 8.14 4.14
C ILE A 222 25.11 8.31 5.40
N THR A 223 26.34 8.79 5.26
CA THR A 223 27.18 9.21 6.40
C THR A 223 27.21 10.74 6.52
N GLN A 224 27.86 11.25 7.56
CA GLN A 224 28.07 12.68 7.69
C GLN A 224 28.89 13.27 6.52
N ASP A 225 29.72 12.44 5.87
CA ASP A 225 30.69 12.88 4.87
C ASP A 225 30.36 12.35 3.46
N GLU A 226 29.85 11.12 3.34
CA GLU A 226 29.70 10.40 2.08
C GLU A 226 28.28 9.87 1.89
N VAL A 227 27.94 9.55 0.66
CA VAL A 227 26.70 8.83 0.28
C VAL A 227 27.09 7.69 -0.64
N THR A 228 26.65 6.47 -0.33
CA THR A 228 26.90 5.27 -1.13
C THR A 228 25.57 4.65 -1.56
N TYR A 229 25.39 4.51 -2.87
CA TYR A 229 24.21 3.94 -3.49
C TYR A 229 24.51 2.55 -4.05
N PHE A 230 23.80 1.53 -3.57
CA PHE A 230 23.97 0.14 -4.01
C PHE A 230 22.86 -0.20 -4.99
N ILE A 231 23.24 -0.39 -6.25
CA ILE A 231 22.32 -0.63 -7.37
C ILE A 231 22.95 -1.58 -8.37
N SER A 232 22.13 -2.38 -9.06
CA SER A 232 22.60 -3.22 -10.16
C SER A 232 23.09 -2.36 -11.32
N PRO A 233 24.31 -2.61 -11.86
CA PRO A 233 24.94 -1.74 -12.85
C PRO A 233 24.12 -1.53 -14.13
N GLU A 234 23.37 -2.54 -14.55
CA GLU A 234 22.51 -2.52 -15.76
C GLU A 234 21.37 -1.50 -15.67
N LYS A 235 21.01 -1.05 -14.47
CA LYS A 235 19.98 -0.02 -14.23
C LYS A 235 20.51 1.40 -14.34
N VAL A 236 21.83 1.58 -14.28
CA VAL A 236 22.47 2.89 -14.25
C VAL A 236 22.70 3.37 -15.68
N THR A 237 21.82 4.26 -16.15
CA THR A 237 22.00 4.91 -17.45
C THR A 237 23.15 5.94 -17.40
N ALA A 238 23.72 6.32 -18.54
CA ALA A 238 24.78 7.34 -18.59
C ALA A 238 24.33 8.69 -17.99
N GLU A 239 23.04 9.02 -18.12
CA GLU A 239 22.45 10.23 -17.53
C GLU A 239 22.40 10.13 -16.00
N VAL A 240 21.95 8.98 -15.46
CA VAL A 240 21.90 8.72 -14.01
C VAL A 240 23.31 8.66 -13.42
N GLU A 241 24.27 8.05 -14.13
CA GLU A 241 25.66 8.01 -13.68
C GLU A 241 26.25 9.43 -13.55
N THR A 242 26.03 10.27 -14.55
CA THR A 242 26.45 11.68 -14.54
C THR A 242 25.78 12.44 -13.40
N TYR A 243 24.48 12.28 -13.22
CA TYR A 243 23.69 12.89 -12.17
C TYR A 243 24.23 12.55 -10.77
N LEU A 244 24.53 11.27 -10.49
CA LEU A 244 25.07 10.80 -9.22
C LEU A 244 26.50 11.30 -8.99
N LYS A 245 27.34 11.27 -10.02
CA LYS A 245 28.73 11.73 -9.96
C LYS A 245 28.83 13.22 -9.65
N GLU A 246 28.01 14.07 -10.28
CA GLU A 246 27.96 15.51 -9.99
C GLU A 246 27.60 15.81 -8.53
N ARG A 247 26.84 14.91 -7.89
CA ARG A 247 26.40 15.00 -6.49
C ARG A 247 27.31 14.27 -5.51
N GLN A 248 28.45 13.76 -6.01
CA GLN A 248 29.43 13.01 -5.21
C GLN A 248 28.80 11.78 -4.51
N ILE A 249 27.85 11.10 -5.16
CA ILE A 249 27.24 9.87 -4.68
C ILE A 249 28.02 8.70 -5.28
N GLY A 250 28.63 7.91 -4.41
CA GLY A 250 29.37 6.68 -4.79
C GLY A 250 28.39 5.58 -5.23
N ILE A 251 28.72 4.86 -6.30
CA ILE A 251 27.94 3.72 -6.79
C ILE A 251 28.68 2.43 -6.44
N GLN A 252 27.95 1.48 -5.85
CA GLN A 252 28.40 0.10 -5.58
C GLN A 252 27.38 -0.88 -6.14
N LYS A 253 27.78 -2.13 -6.38
CA LYS A 253 26.84 -3.15 -6.84
C LYS A 253 25.88 -3.55 -5.73
N TYR A 254 24.64 -3.83 -6.12
CA TYR A 254 23.57 -4.20 -5.20
C TYR A 254 23.94 -5.37 -4.28
N ASP A 255 24.52 -6.42 -4.83
CA ASP A 255 24.92 -7.63 -4.12
C ASP A 255 26.18 -7.49 -3.24
N GLU A 256 26.91 -6.39 -3.35
CA GLU A 256 28.08 -6.08 -2.53
C GLU A 256 27.73 -5.43 -1.18
N VAL A 257 26.46 -5.10 -0.92
CA VAL A 257 26.02 -4.35 0.27
C VAL A 257 26.41 -5.05 1.59
N GLU A 258 26.21 -6.37 1.70
CA GLU A 258 26.54 -7.12 2.92
C GLU A 258 28.05 -7.11 3.17
N THR A 259 28.86 -7.30 2.13
CA THR A 259 30.33 -7.25 2.20
C THR A 259 30.83 -5.86 2.60
N PHE A 260 30.21 -4.82 2.03
CA PHE A 260 30.52 -3.44 2.35
C PHE A 260 30.23 -3.13 3.83
N LEU A 261 29.06 -3.49 4.31
CA LEU A 261 28.63 -3.26 5.70
C LEU A 261 29.52 -4.04 6.70
N ASN A 262 29.98 -5.23 6.35
CA ASN A 262 30.92 -6.00 7.18
C ASN A 262 32.27 -5.32 7.31
N SER A 263 32.70 -4.55 6.31
CA SER A 263 33.95 -3.77 6.32
C SER A 263 33.75 -2.31 6.78
N PHE A 264 32.52 -1.89 7.08
CA PHE A 264 32.23 -0.52 7.49
C PHE A 264 32.98 -0.17 8.80
N PRO A 265 33.61 1.01 8.89
CA PRO A 265 34.39 1.38 10.06
C PRO A 265 33.51 1.42 11.32
N GLY A 266 34.06 1.03 12.46
CA GLY A 266 33.38 0.89 13.76
C GLY A 266 32.83 2.20 14.33
N LYS A 267 31.93 2.85 13.58
CA LYS A 267 31.17 4.05 13.99
C LYS A 267 29.71 3.68 14.27
N ASN A 268 28.93 4.62 14.80
CA ASN A 268 27.52 4.36 15.03
C ASN A 268 26.71 4.48 13.72
N ILE A 269 25.76 3.57 13.57
CA ILE A 269 24.88 3.47 12.41
C ILE A 269 23.43 3.34 12.87
N LEU A 270 22.53 4.16 12.34
CA LEU A 270 21.08 4.05 12.54
C LEU A 270 20.49 3.10 11.50
N ILE A 271 19.68 2.17 11.96
CA ILE A 271 18.81 1.36 11.13
C ILE A 271 17.37 1.47 11.64
N ASP A 272 16.42 1.35 10.72
CA ASP A 272 15.02 1.12 11.08
C ASP A 272 14.77 -0.39 11.20
N PRO A 273 14.53 -0.94 12.40
CA PRO A 273 14.38 -2.38 12.59
C PRO A 273 13.11 -2.95 11.94
N GLY A 274 12.11 -2.12 11.64
CA GLY A 274 10.90 -2.50 10.92
C GLY A 274 11.07 -2.50 9.40
N LYS A 275 12.13 -1.83 8.88
CA LYS A 275 12.39 -1.66 7.44
C LYS A 275 13.70 -2.30 6.98
N THR A 276 14.58 -2.70 7.88
CA THR A 276 15.85 -3.37 7.56
C THR A 276 15.68 -4.87 7.73
N ASN A 277 16.03 -5.65 6.70
CA ASN A 277 15.98 -7.10 6.78
C ASN A 277 17.08 -7.66 7.69
N TYR A 278 16.84 -8.86 8.23
CA TYR A 278 17.71 -9.46 9.24
C TYR A 278 19.09 -9.86 8.69
N SER A 279 19.21 -10.25 7.42
CA SER A 279 20.51 -10.57 6.79
C SER A 279 21.40 -9.36 6.70
N ILE A 280 20.88 -8.22 6.26
CA ILE A 280 21.60 -6.94 6.24
C ILE A 280 22.04 -6.54 7.64
N TYR A 281 21.13 -6.59 8.62
CA TYR A 281 21.47 -6.28 10.01
C TYR A 281 22.62 -7.15 10.54
N SER A 282 22.56 -8.46 10.27
CA SER A 282 23.57 -9.42 10.72
C SER A 282 24.93 -9.26 10.03
N SER A 283 24.96 -8.59 8.87
CA SER A 283 26.20 -8.32 8.12
C SER A 283 26.91 -7.04 8.57
N ILE A 284 26.27 -6.19 9.39
CA ILE A 284 26.92 -4.97 9.90
C ILE A 284 28.12 -5.34 10.77
N ASN A 285 29.26 -4.68 10.54
CA ASN A 285 30.49 -4.89 11.29
C ASN A 285 30.21 -4.89 12.81
N PRO A 286 30.58 -5.96 13.55
CA PRO A 286 30.35 -6.05 15.00
C PRO A 286 30.99 -4.93 15.84
N GLN A 287 31.94 -4.20 15.27
CA GLN A 287 32.55 -3.04 15.93
C GLN A 287 31.68 -1.78 15.85
N CYS A 288 30.63 -1.79 15.04
CA CYS A 288 29.68 -0.68 14.95
C CYS A 288 28.74 -0.68 16.14
N SER A 289 28.43 0.52 16.65
CA SER A 289 27.31 0.71 17.56
C SER A 289 26.04 0.89 16.73
N ILE A 290 25.16 -0.11 16.74
CA ILE A 290 23.91 -0.06 16.00
C ILE A 290 22.84 0.64 16.85
N LEU A 291 22.37 1.81 16.36
CA LEU A 291 21.21 2.48 16.90
C LEU A 291 19.96 1.99 16.16
N ARG A 292 18.90 1.74 16.88
CA ARG A 292 17.61 1.30 16.34
C ARG A 292 16.57 2.38 16.50
N GLY A 293 15.89 2.71 15.44
CA GLY A 293 14.84 3.74 15.45
C GLY A 293 14.31 4.02 14.07
N GLU A 294 13.21 4.73 14.02
CA GLU A 294 12.59 5.13 12.76
C GLU A 294 13.55 5.97 11.91
N SER A 295 13.50 5.72 10.61
CA SER A 295 14.22 6.52 9.62
C SER A 295 13.68 7.97 9.63
N PRO A 296 14.55 8.98 9.74
CA PRO A 296 14.09 10.37 9.62
C PRO A 296 13.52 10.68 8.23
N VAL A 297 13.84 9.89 7.22
CA VAL A 297 13.35 10.07 5.86
C VAL A 297 11.86 9.87 5.76
N ALA A 298 11.30 8.89 6.49
CA ALA A 298 9.88 8.60 6.48
C ALA A 298 9.03 9.86 6.80
N LEU A 299 9.39 10.60 7.86
CA LEU A 299 8.68 11.81 8.23
C LEU A 299 8.96 12.98 7.26
N LEU A 300 10.22 13.15 6.85
CA LEU A 300 10.60 14.21 5.90
C LEU A 300 9.87 14.08 4.56
N LYS A 301 9.66 12.85 4.10
CA LYS A 301 8.94 12.51 2.88
C LYS A 301 7.42 12.69 3.01
N ALA A 302 6.86 12.37 4.16
CA ALA A 302 5.42 12.44 4.41
C ALA A 302 4.88 13.88 4.42
N ILE A 303 5.72 14.85 4.83
CA ILE A 303 5.35 16.28 4.86
C ILE A 303 5.67 16.89 3.48
N ARG A 304 4.66 17.03 2.65
CA ARG A 304 4.78 17.59 1.29
C ARG A 304 5.23 19.04 1.31
N ASN A 305 6.16 19.37 0.43
CA ASN A 305 6.50 20.76 0.15
C ASN A 305 5.45 21.42 -0.76
N GLU A 306 5.54 22.74 -0.95
CA GLU A 306 4.55 23.49 -1.75
C GLU A 306 4.45 23.00 -3.19
N GLN A 307 5.55 22.58 -3.81
CA GLN A 307 5.56 22.05 -5.17
C GLN A 307 4.85 20.68 -5.25
N GLU A 308 5.10 19.79 -4.29
CA GLU A 308 4.42 18.51 -4.19
C GLU A 308 2.93 18.68 -3.91
N VAL A 309 2.53 19.65 -3.08
CA VAL A 309 1.12 19.99 -2.85
C VAL A 309 0.45 20.52 -4.12
N ALA A 310 1.10 21.41 -4.85
CA ALA A 310 0.57 21.89 -6.13
C ALA A 310 0.47 20.76 -7.16
N GLY A 311 1.44 19.87 -7.19
CA GLY A 311 1.45 18.70 -8.06
C GLY A 311 0.29 17.75 -7.79
N ILE A 312 0.05 17.38 -6.51
CA ILE A 312 -1.05 16.46 -6.17
C ILE A 312 -2.43 17.04 -6.53
N HIS A 313 -2.64 18.34 -6.31
CA HIS A 313 -3.87 19.01 -6.75
C HIS A 313 -4.07 18.93 -8.27
N ALA A 314 -3.00 19.15 -9.05
CA ALA A 314 -3.06 19.04 -10.50
C ALA A 314 -3.29 17.58 -10.97
N ALA A 315 -2.69 16.60 -10.29
CA ALA A 315 -2.93 15.18 -10.55
C ALA A 315 -4.40 14.82 -10.25
N MET A 316 -4.97 15.27 -9.14
CA MET A 316 -6.38 15.04 -8.79
C MET A 316 -7.34 15.66 -9.82
N GLN A 317 -7.02 16.82 -10.40
CA GLN A 317 -7.85 17.44 -11.43
C GLN A 317 -7.83 16.58 -12.72
N ARG A 318 -6.66 16.13 -13.18
CA ARG A 318 -6.53 15.27 -14.36
C ARG A 318 -7.23 13.92 -14.16
N ASP A 319 -7.00 13.29 -13.02
CA ASP A 319 -7.66 12.02 -12.68
C ASP A 319 -9.19 12.19 -12.60
N GLY A 320 -9.66 13.29 -12.01
CA GLY A 320 -11.07 13.65 -11.96
C GLY A 320 -11.71 13.79 -13.35
N VAL A 321 -11.01 14.41 -14.31
CA VAL A 321 -11.45 14.50 -15.71
C VAL A 321 -11.58 13.11 -16.34
N ALA A 322 -10.60 12.23 -16.14
CA ALA A 322 -10.65 10.85 -16.62
C ALA A 322 -11.84 10.08 -16.03
N LEU A 323 -12.03 10.21 -14.72
CA LEU A 323 -13.15 9.59 -13.99
C LEU A 323 -14.53 10.09 -14.45
N VAL A 324 -14.69 11.38 -14.69
CA VAL A 324 -15.96 11.93 -15.21
C VAL A 324 -16.28 11.34 -16.59
N LYS A 325 -15.30 11.28 -17.49
CA LYS A 325 -15.47 10.66 -18.81
C LYS A 325 -15.83 9.18 -18.71
N PHE A 326 -15.17 8.49 -17.80
CA PHE A 326 -15.45 7.07 -17.53
C PHE A 326 -16.84 6.87 -16.95
N LEU A 327 -17.25 7.63 -15.94
CA LEU A 327 -18.58 7.50 -15.29
C LEU A 327 -19.72 7.79 -16.27
N LYS A 328 -19.59 8.83 -17.11
CA LYS A 328 -20.54 9.11 -18.18
C LYS A 328 -20.63 7.93 -19.16
N TRP A 329 -19.50 7.45 -19.65
CA TRP A 329 -19.45 6.30 -20.54
C TRP A 329 -20.06 5.04 -19.89
N LEU A 330 -19.76 4.77 -18.61
CA LEU A 330 -20.29 3.62 -17.89
C LEU A 330 -21.82 3.66 -17.81
N GLU A 331 -22.40 4.81 -17.46
CA GLU A 331 -23.86 4.99 -17.37
C GLU A 331 -24.55 4.68 -18.71
N GLU A 332 -23.95 5.09 -19.83
CA GLU A 332 -24.45 4.83 -21.17
C GLU A 332 -24.29 3.35 -21.58
N SER A 333 -23.16 2.74 -21.19
CA SER A 333 -22.76 1.41 -21.68
C SER A 333 -23.38 0.25 -20.92
N VAL A 334 -23.66 0.38 -19.62
CA VAL A 334 -24.22 -0.69 -18.79
C VAL A 334 -25.52 -1.25 -19.34
N SER A 335 -26.37 -0.40 -19.91
CA SER A 335 -27.65 -0.80 -20.51
C SER A 335 -27.50 -1.73 -21.71
N THR A 336 -26.32 -1.79 -22.34
CA THR A 336 -26.03 -2.66 -23.49
C THR A 336 -25.86 -4.13 -23.09
N GLY A 337 -25.58 -4.41 -21.81
CA GLY A 337 -25.33 -5.75 -21.29
C GLY A 337 -24.04 -6.40 -21.82
N LYS A 338 -23.06 -5.60 -22.29
CA LYS A 338 -21.80 -6.09 -22.87
C LYS A 338 -20.60 -5.88 -21.95
N GLU A 339 -20.71 -4.95 -21.03
CA GLU A 339 -19.58 -4.58 -20.18
C GLU A 339 -19.40 -5.59 -19.06
N THR A 340 -18.13 -5.91 -18.77
CA THR A 340 -17.68 -6.81 -17.70
C THR A 340 -16.76 -6.07 -16.74
N GLU A 341 -16.43 -6.66 -15.60
CA GLU A 341 -15.48 -6.10 -14.64
C GLU A 341 -14.12 -5.82 -15.29
N LEU A 342 -13.62 -6.70 -16.18
CA LEU A 342 -12.37 -6.48 -16.91
C LEU A 342 -12.51 -5.41 -18.02
N SER A 343 -13.65 -5.35 -18.70
CA SER A 343 -13.82 -4.37 -19.78
C SER A 343 -13.86 -2.94 -19.25
N ILE A 344 -14.47 -2.72 -18.07
CA ILE A 344 -14.52 -1.39 -17.45
C ILE A 344 -13.18 -0.96 -16.88
N ASP A 345 -12.40 -1.88 -16.31
CA ASP A 345 -11.01 -1.62 -15.90
C ASP A 345 -10.18 -1.12 -17.09
N LYS A 346 -10.18 -1.88 -18.18
CA LYS A 346 -9.50 -1.47 -19.42
C LYS A 346 -9.96 -0.10 -19.90
N LYS A 347 -11.25 0.19 -19.80
CA LYS A 347 -11.80 1.48 -20.27
C LYS A 347 -11.36 2.64 -19.39
N LEU A 348 -11.31 2.44 -18.07
CA LEU A 348 -10.80 3.45 -17.15
C LEU A 348 -9.32 3.74 -17.42
N HIS A 349 -8.52 2.70 -17.62
CA HIS A 349 -7.12 2.84 -18.03
C HIS A 349 -6.97 3.68 -19.32
N GLU A 350 -7.82 3.47 -20.34
CA GLU A 350 -7.78 4.26 -21.58
C GLU A 350 -8.03 5.77 -21.30
N PHE A 351 -8.96 6.13 -20.43
CA PHE A 351 -9.23 7.52 -20.10
C PHE A 351 -8.10 8.16 -19.28
N ARG A 352 -7.50 7.42 -18.34
CA ARG A 352 -6.34 7.87 -17.56
C ARG A 352 -5.09 8.02 -18.44
N ALA A 353 -4.82 7.05 -19.30
CA ALA A 353 -3.68 7.09 -20.22
C ALA A 353 -3.74 8.26 -21.22
N ALA A 354 -4.92 8.79 -21.49
CA ALA A 354 -5.09 9.99 -22.30
C ALA A 354 -4.77 11.31 -21.56
N GLN A 355 -4.56 11.27 -20.24
CA GLN A 355 -4.23 12.47 -19.47
C GLN A 355 -2.72 12.79 -19.53
N PRO A 356 -2.37 14.08 -19.50
CA PRO A 356 -0.96 14.49 -19.43
C PRO A 356 -0.27 13.94 -18.16
N LEU A 357 1.01 13.64 -18.28
CA LEU A 357 1.89 13.16 -17.19
C LEU A 357 1.52 11.79 -16.61
N TYR A 358 0.59 11.06 -17.21
CA TYR A 358 0.25 9.70 -16.80
C TYR A 358 1.45 8.75 -17.00
N MET A 359 1.72 7.92 -15.99
CA MET A 359 2.85 7.00 -15.96
C MET A 359 2.44 5.53 -15.74
N GLY A 360 1.18 5.27 -15.43
CA GLY A 360 0.64 3.95 -15.13
C GLY A 360 -0.39 4.00 -14.00
N GLU A 361 -0.91 2.85 -13.63
CA GLU A 361 -1.80 2.72 -12.46
C GLU A 361 -0.99 2.78 -11.16
N SER A 362 -1.58 3.26 -10.07
CA SER A 362 -0.96 3.24 -8.73
C SER A 362 -1.16 1.91 -7.99
N PHE A 363 -2.16 1.12 -8.42
CA PHE A 363 -2.43 -0.27 -8.04
C PHE A 363 -3.39 -0.89 -9.06
N ASP A 364 -3.53 -2.21 -9.03
CA ASP A 364 -4.47 -2.91 -9.92
C ASP A 364 -5.91 -2.56 -9.56
N THR A 365 -6.71 -2.13 -10.54
CA THR A 365 -8.08 -1.69 -10.33
C THR A 365 -8.93 -2.80 -9.69
N ILE A 366 -9.68 -2.44 -8.66
CA ILE A 366 -10.69 -3.29 -8.02
C ILE A 366 -12.04 -2.89 -8.62
N ALA A 367 -12.58 -3.73 -9.49
CA ALA A 367 -13.88 -3.54 -10.09
C ALA A 367 -14.82 -4.67 -9.66
N GLY A 368 -15.46 -4.53 -8.51
CA GLY A 368 -16.30 -5.58 -7.92
C GLY A 368 -17.80 -5.28 -8.07
N TYR A 369 -18.47 -6.02 -8.97
CA TYR A 369 -19.92 -5.90 -9.14
C TYR A 369 -20.66 -6.76 -8.13
N LYS A 370 -21.64 -6.17 -7.42
CA LYS A 370 -22.50 -6.82 -6.42
C LYS A 370 -21.69 -7.61 -5.38
N GLU A 371 -21.84 -8.96 -5.34
CA GLU A 371 -21.14 -9.84 -4.39
C GLU A 371 -19.62 -9.81 -4.50
N HIS A 372 -19.05 -9.50 -5.66
CA HIS A 372 -17.61 -9.33 -5.83
C HIS A 372 -17.09 -8.10 -5.09
N GLY A 373 -17.91 -7.05 -4.97
CA GLY A 373 -17.57 -5.88 -4.14
C GLY A 373 -17.37 -6.21 -2.66
N ALA A 374 -17.88 -7.36 -2.18
CA ALA A 374 -17.64 -7.82 -0.81
C ALA A 374 -16.24 -8.42 -0.58
N ILE A 375 -15.48 -8.64 -1.65
CA ILE A 375 -14.07 -9.03 -1.60
C ILE A 375 -13.26 -7.75 -1.65
N VAL A 376 -12.71 -7.34 -0.52
CA VAL A 376 -12.13 -6.00 -0.31
C VAL A 376 -11.06 -5.63 -1.35
N HIS A 377 -10.19 -6.60 -1.69
CA HIS A 377 -9.18 -6.49 -2.74
C HIS A 377 -9.47 -7.47 -3.88
N TYR A 378 -10.68 -7.34 -4.46
CA TYR A 378 -11.08 -8.17 -5.58
C TYR A 378 -10.22 -7.89 -6.82
N SER A 379 -9.73 -8.94 -7.45
CA SER A 379 -9.08 -8.88 -8.75
C SER A 379 -9.85 -9.75 -9.73
N ALA A 380 -10.46 -9.13 -10.72
CA ALA A 380 -11.17 -9.85 -11.77
C ALA A 380 -10.19 -10.63 -12.64
N THR A 381 -10.57 -11.85 -13.01
CA THR A 381 -9.85 -12.68 -13.98
C THR A 381 -10.82 -13.12 -15.08
N PRO A 382 -10.33 -13.60 -16.23
CA PRO A 382 -11.23 -14.14 -17.27
C PRO A 382 -12.17 -15.26 -16.78
N GLU A 383 -11.78 -15.96 -15.70
CA GLU A 383 -12.58 -17.03 -15.10
C GLU A 383 -13.56 -16.54 -14.04
N SER A 384 -13.31 -15.38 -13.45
CA SER A 384 -14.12 -14.84 -12.35
C SER A 384 -15.00 -13.67 -12.74
N GLU A 385 -14.66 -12.93 -13.82
CA GLU A 385 -15.39 -11.74 -14.23
C GLU A 385 -16.89 -12.00 -14.48
N VAL A 386 -17.69 -11.00 -14.21
CA VAL A 386 -19.13 -11.04 -14.48
C VAL A 386 -19.56 -9.87 -15.36
N THR A 387 -20.65 -10.09 -16.12
CA THR A 387 -21.26 -9.04 -16.94
C THR A 387 -22.08 -8.11 -16.05
N LEU A 388 -21.85 -6.82 -16.18
CA LEU A 388 -22.59 -5.77 -15.48
C LEU A 388 -24.04 -5.72 -15.96
N GLN A 389 -24.96 -5.52 -15.02
CA GLN A 389 -26.39 -5.35 -15.30
C GLN A 389 -26.88 -4.01 -14.74
N PRO A 390 -27.97 -3.41 -15.27
CA PRO A 390 -28.49 -2.14 -14.79
C PRO A 390 -29.24 -2.29 -13.45
N ARG A 391 -28.55 -2.80 -12.42
CA ARG A 391 -29.05 -2.98 -11.04
C ARG A 391 -27.90 -3.17 -10.05
N GLY A 392 -28.13 -2.83 -8.79
CA GLY A 392 -27.16 -3.04 -7.72
C GLY A 392 -25.96 -2.10 -7.82
N PHE A 393 -24.97 -2.35 -7.00
CA PHE A 393 -23.73 -1.57 -6.93
C PHE A 393 -22.57 -2.20 -7.68
N LEU A 394 -21.76 -1.34 -8.28
CA LEU A 394 -20.37 -1.57 -8.67
C LEU A 394 -19.48 -0.83 -7.67
N LEU A 395 -18.62 -1.53 -6.95
CA LEU A 395 -17.51 -0.95 -6.21
C LEU A 395 -16.33 -0.85 -7.18
N LEU A 396 -15.86 0.37 -7.41
CA LEU A 396 -14.71 0.68 -8.27
C LEU A 396 -13.67 1.43 -7.45
N ASP A 397 -12.55 0.78 -7.19
CA ASP A 397 -11.40 1.32 -6.50
C ASP A 397 -10.20 1.31 -7.43
N SER A 398 -9.56 2.45 -7.61
CA SER A 398 -8.54 2.63 -8.64
C SER A 398 -7.69 3.88 -8.39
N GLY A 399 -6.51 3.90 -8.93
CA GLY A 399 -5.62 5.05 -8.83
C GLY A 399 -4.61 5.10 -9.97
N ALA A 400 -3.96 6.22 -10.12
CA ALA A 400 -2.96 6.45 -11.17
C ALA A 400 -1.68 7.07 -10.61
N GLN A 401 -0.57 6.75 -11.25
CA GLN A 401 0.70 7.43 -11.12
C GLN A 401 0.79 8.55 -12.17
N TYR A 402 0.85 9.78 -11.72
CA TYR A 402 1.24 10.93 -12.53
C TYR A 402 2.64 11.41 -12.09
N LEU A 403 3.41 12.01 -12.99
CA LEU A 403 4.74 12.54 -12.63
C LEU A 403 4.69 13.53 -11.45
N ASP A 404 3.58 14.18 -11.20
CA ASP A 404 3.38 15.17 -10.15
C ASP A 404 2.41 14.74 -9.05
N GLY A 405 2.08 13.44 -8.95
CA GLY A 405 1.26 12.90 -7.86
C GLY A 405 0.79 11.48 -8.08
N THR A 406 0.39 10.84 -7.00
CA THR A 406 -0.24 9.53 -6.98
C THR A 406 -1.70 9.70 -6.57
N THR A 407 -2.64 9.08 -7.30
CA THR A 407 -4.07 9.14 -6.97
C THR A 407 -4.56 7.80 -6.43
N ASP A 408 -5.62 7.88 -5.63
CA ASP A 408 -6.31 6.78 -5.00
C ASP A 408 -7.76 7.18 -4.75
N ILE A 409 -8.72 6.38 -5.21
CA ILE A 409 -10.14 6.69 -5.11
C ILE A 409 -11.01 5.45 -5.18
N THR A 410 -11.95 5.33 -4.26
CA THR A 410 -13.07 4.40 -4.43
C THR A 410 -14.38 5.14 -4.64
N ARG A 411 -15.17 4.67 -5.62
CA ARG A 411 -16.58 5.01 -5.79
C ARG A 411 -17.42 3.74 -5.82
N THR A 412 -18.49 3.74 -5.03
CA THR A 412 -19.56 2.75 -5.16
C THR A 412 -20.67 3.36 -6.02
N ILE A 413 -20.89 2.77 -7.19
CA ILE A 413 -21.69 3.32 -8.29
C ILE A 413 -22.98 2.52 -8.42
N ALA A 414 -24.12 3.16 -8.32
CA ALA A 414 -25.43 2.54 -8.58
C ALA A 414 -25.62 2.36 -10.08
N LEU A 415 -25.62 1.12 -10.55
CA LEU A 415 -25.85 0.79 -11.96
C LEU A 415 -27.35 0.78 -12.35
N GLY A 416 -28.25 0.83 -11.38
CA GLY A 416 -29.70 0.85 -11.59
C GLY A 416 -30.45 0.75 -10.26
N GLU A 417 -31.49 -0.09 -10.19
CA GLU A 417 -32.28 -0.26 -8.97
C GLU A 417 -31.46 -0.83 -7.81
N LEU A 418 -31.68 -0.27 -6.63
CA LEU A 418 -31.04 -0.64 -5.38
C LEU A 418 -32.08 -1.10 -4.36
N THR A 419 -31.73 -2.07 -3.53
CA THR A 419 -32.52 -2.47 -2.36
C THR A 419 -32.39 -1.43 -1.24
N GLU A 420 -33.33 -1.43 -0.30
CA GLU A 420 -33.26 -0.55 0.87
C GLU A 420 -32.05 -0.86 1.77
N GLU A 421 -31.59 -2.11 1.80
CA GLU A 421 -30.38 -2.51 2.53
C GLU A 421 -29.14 -1.86 1.88
N GLU A 422 -29.00 -1.94 0.55
CA GLU A 422 -27.89 -1.33 -0.19
C GLU A 422 -27.83 0.18 0.04
N LYS A 423 -28.97 0.88 -0.05
CA LYS A 423 -29.04 2.33 0.19
C LYS A 423 -28.71 2.70 1.63
N THR A 424 -29.21 1.91 2.60
CA THR A 424 -28.94 2.12 4.02
C THR A 424 -27.42 1.99 4.29
N ASP A 425 -26.81 0.91 3.85
CA ASP A 425 -25.38 0.67 4.02
C ASP A 425 -24.54 1.76 3.34
N TYR A 426 -24.91 2.13 2.09
CA TYR A 426 -24.24 3.20 1.36
C TYR A 426 -24.28 4.54 2.12
N THR A 427 -25.46 4.90 2.63
CA THR A 427 -25.61 6.15 3.36
C THR A 427 -24.84 6.14 4.68
N LEU A 428 -24.79 5.01 5.38
CA LEU A 428 -23.99 4.88 6.61
C LEU A 428 -22.49 5.03 6.36
N ILE A 429 -21.98 4.45 5.29
CA ILE A 429 -20.56 4.61 4.89
C ILE A 429 -20.28 6.06 4.51
N LEU A 430 -21.16 6.69 3.73
CA LEU A 430 -21.02 8.11 3.39
C LEU A 430 -21.01 9.00 4.63
N LYS A 431 -21.86 8.74 5.63
CA LYS A 431 -21.84 9.48 6.91
C LYS A 431 -20.48 9.37 7.63
N GLY A 432 -19.90 8.17 7.67
CA GLY A 432 -18.58 7.96 8.25
C GLY A 432 -17.48 8.70 7.49
N HIS A 433 -17.53 8.66 6.16
CA HIS A 433 -16.62 9.39 5.29
C HIS A 433 -16.70 10.91 5.53
N ILE A 434 -17.91 11.47 5.56
CA ILE A 434 -18.14 12.90 5.81
C ILE A 434 -17.67 13.29 7.22
N ALA A 435 -18.00 12.50 8.23
CA ALA A 435 -17.63 12.79 9.63
C ALA A 435 -16.10 12.94 9.79
N LEU A 436 -15.31 12.07 9.15
CA LEU A 436 -13.86 12.18 9.15
C LEU A 436 -13.39 13.37 8.31
N ALA A 437 -13.97 13.59 7.12
CA ALA A 437 -13.60 14.71 6.23
C ALA A 437 -13.84 16.09 6.87
N MET A 438 -14.87 16.22 7.71
CA MET A 438 -15.21 17.46 8.44
C MET A 438 -14.41 17.66 9.72
N ALA A 439 -13.59 16.69 10.13
CA ALA A 439 -12.90 16.73 11.41
C ALA A 439 -11.96 17.93 11.53
N LYS A 440 -12.07 18.63 12.66
CA LYS A 440 -11.12 19.62 13.14
C LYS A 440 -10.49 19.11 14.41
N PHE A 441 -9.18 19.16 14.50
CA PHE A 441 -8.46 18.54 15.60
C PHE A 441 -7.23 19.36 16.01
N PRO A 442 -6.84 19.34 17.30
CA PRO A 442 -5.67 20.07 17.77
C PRO A 442 -4.37 19.45 17.23
N THR A 443 -3.33 20.26 17.11
CA THR A 443 -1.96 19.77 16.88
C THR A 443 -1.59 18.71 17.92
N GLY A 444 -0.84 17.69 17.51
CA GLY A 444 -0.51 16.54 18.36
C GLY A 444 -1.47 15.36 18.23
N THR A 445 -2.55 15.50 17.45
CA THR A 445 -3.50 14.40 17.18
C THR A 445 -2.86 13.34 16.28
N ARG A 446 -3.15 12.07 16.59
CA ARG A 446 -2.76 10.89 15.81
C ARG A 446 -3.97 10.31 15.09
N GLY A 447 -3.72 9.60 13.97
CA GLY A 447 -4.80 9.06 13.18
C GLY A 447 -5.71 8.07 13.92
N ALA A 448 -5.18 7.29 14.86
CA ALA A 448 -5.97 6.38 15.70
C ALA A 448 -7.08 7.09 16.50
N GLN A 449 -6.88 8.35 16.88
CA GLN A 449 -7.88 9.15 17.60
C GLN A 449 -9.04 9.61 16.70
N LEU A 450 -8.82 9.64 15.35
CA LEU A 450 -9.82 10.09 14.38
C LEU A 450 -10.56 8.93 13.70
N ASP A 451 -10.00 7.73 13.71
CA ASP A 451 -10.56 6.54 13.05
C ASP A 451 -12.01 6.25 13.47
N VAL A 452 -12.33 6.47 14.73
CA VAL A 452 -13.67 6.25 15.27
C VAL A 452 -14.75 7.11 14.60
N LEU A 453 -14.41 8.28 14.08
CA LEU A 453 -15.35 9.17 13.39
C LEU A 453 -15.95 8.49 12.16
N ALA A 454 -15.13 7.77 11.40
CA ALA A 454 -15.57 7.03 10.23
C ALA A 454 -16.35 5.75 10.60
N ARG A 455 -16.07 5.14 11.75
CA ARG A 455 -16.70 3.88 12.17
C ARG A 455 -18.01 4.06 12.92
N MET A 456 -18.16 5.16 13.65
CA MET A 456 -19.30 5.36 14.56
C MET A 456 -20.68 5.17 13.87
N PRO A 457 -20.94 5.65 12.64
CA PRO A 457 -22.23 5.42 12.00
C PRO A 457 -22.57 3.94 11.81
N ILE A 458 -21.60 3.10 11.39
CA ILE A 458 -21.83 1.67 11.18
C ILE A 458 -21.82 0.87 12.48
N TRP A 459 -21.02 1.25 13.49
CA TRP A 459 -21.04 0.61 14.81
C TRP A 459 -22.40 0.71 15.51
N ASN A 460 -23.08 1.85 15.33
CA ASN A 460 -24.45 2.02 15.82
C ASN A 460 -25.44 1.02 15.19
N HIS A 461 -25.08 0.42 14.05
CA HIS A 461 -25.82 -0.63 13.36
C HIS A 461 -25.17 -2.02 13.51
N ARG A 462 -24.22 -2.19 14.44
CA ARG A 462 -23.51 -3.45 14.74
C ARG A 462 -22.75 -4.00 13.52
N MET A 463 -22.26 -3.12 12.68
CA MET A 463 -21.40 -3.43 11.54
C MET A 463 -19.98 -2.89 11.78
N ASN A 464 -19.01 -3.44 11.08
CA ASN A 464 -17.62 -3.00 11.14
C ASN A 464 -16.90 -3.34 9.84
N PHE A 465 -15.78 -2.68 9.56
CA PHE A 465 -14.78 -3.08 8.58
C PHE A 465 -13.44 -3.31 9.29
N LEU A 466 -12.65 -4.26 8.75
CA LEU A 466 -11.45 -4.75 9.42
C LEU A 466 -10.13 -4.20 8.84
N HIS A 467 -10.20 -3.39 7.77
CA HIS A 467 -9.07 -2.65 7.24
C HIS A 467 -8.90 -1.28 7.93
N GLY A 468 -7.83 -0.55 7.63
CA GLY A 468 -7.65 0.83 8.08
C GLY A 468 -8.69 1.77 7.46
N THR A 469 -9.00 2.86 8.15
CA THR A 469 -9.85 3.93 7.58
C THR A 469 -9.07 4.80 6.60
N GLY A 470 -7.73 4.82 6.71
CA GLY A 470 -6.87 5.56 5.81
C GLY A 470 -5.39 5.27 6.03
N HIS A 471 -4.63 5.47 4.98
CA HIS A 471 -3.17 5.33 4.93
C HIS A 471 -2.54 6.58 4.33
N GLY A 472 -1.25 6.77 4.52
CA GLY A 472 -0.48 7.76 3.79
C GLY A 472 -0.34 7.38 2.31
N VAL A 473 -0.12 8.37 1.45
CA VAL A 473 0.03 8.17 -0.01
C VAL A 473 1.32 8.82 -0.47
N GLY A 474 2.06 8.17 -1.35
CA GLY A 474 3.29 8.66 -1.94
C GLY A 474 3.10 9.82 -2.93
N HIS A 475 4.21 10.38 -3.41
CA HIS A 475 4.22 11.39 -4.46
C HIS A 475 5.00 10.86 -5.65
N PHE A 476 4.29 10.31 -6.63
CA PHE A 476 4.85 9.47 -7.67
C PHE A 476 5.73 8.36 -7.04
N LEU A 477 5.14 7.68 -6.05
CA LEU A 477 5.70 6.58 -5.27
C LEU A 477 4.57 5.62 -4.85
N SER A 478 4.77 4.81 -3.79
CA SER A 478 3.76 3.83 -3.37
C SER A 478 2.43 4.49 -3.00
N VAL A 479 1.32 3.93 -3.45
CA VAL A 479 -0.01 4.35 -3.03
C VAL A 479 -0.19 4.16 -1.52
N HIS A 480 0.31 3.07 -0.94
CA HIS A 480 0.35 2.83 0.49
C HIS A 480 1.70 3.28 1.06
N GLU A 481 1.78 4.48 1.60
CA GLU A 481 3.04 5.06 2.03
C GLU A 481 2.92 5.77 3.38
N GLY A 482 3.45 5.15 4.44
CA GLY A 482 3.50 5.75 5.77
C GLY A 482 4.48 6.95 5.86
N PRO A 483 4.73 7.44 7.11
CA PRO A 483 4.47 6.76 8.39
C PRO A 483 3.07 6.97 8.99
N GLN A 484 2.30 7.98 8.55
CA GLN A 484 0.96 8.26 9.06
C GLN A 484 -0.09 7.25 8.57
N SER A 485 -1.09 7.01 9.39
CA SER A 485 -2.27 6.23 9.03
C SER A 485 -3.45 6.60 9.93
N ILE A 486 -4.68 6.35 9.45
CA ILE A 486 -5.92 6.48 10.23
C ILE A 486 -6.50 5.08 10.38
N ARG A 487 -6.35 4.46 11.57
CA ARG A 487 -6.77 3.08 11.82
C ARG A 487 -6.98 2.82 13.31
N MET A 488 -7.68 1.73 13.64
CA MET A 488 -7.95 1.35 15.04
C MET A 488 -6.68 1.09 15.84
N ASN A 489 -5.68 0.49 15.21
CA ASN A 489 -4.41 0.19 15.88
C ASN A 489 -3.64 1.48 16.13
N GLU A 490 -3.02 1.55 17.30
CA GLU A 490 -2.22 2.71 17.69
C GLU A 490 -1.05 2.91 16.71
N ASN A 491 -0.91 4.16 16.26
CA ASN A 491 0.21 4.63 15.46
C ASN A 491 0.70 5.92 16.11
N PRO A 492 1.96 5.98 16.62
CA PRO A 492 2.47 7.13 17.36
C PRO A 492 2.68 8.37 16.50
N VAL A 493 2.58 8.25 15.19
CA VAL A 493 2.83 9.35 14.26
C VAL A 493 1.74 10.43 14.39
N ILE A 494 2.19 11.63 14.70
CA ILE A 494 1.34 12.83 14.80
C ILE A 494 1.06 13.34 13.40
N LEU A 495 -0.23 13.61 13.11
CA LEU A 495 -0.63 14.25 11.86
C LEU A 495 -0.12 15.69 11.79
N GLN A 496 0.49 16.05 10.66
CA GLN A 496 1.08 17.38 10.44
C GLN A 496 0.60 17.97 9.11
N PRO A 497 0.52 19.31 9.01
CA PRO A 497 0.22 19.97 7.74
C PRO A 497 1.15 19.51 6.62
N GLY A 498 0.60 19.24 5.45
CA GLY A 498 1.31 18.68 4.30
C GLY A 498 1.26 17.16 4.19
N MET A 499 0.77 16.44 5.20
CA MET A 499 0.54 14.99 5.10
C MET A 499 -0.72 14.70 4.29
N VAL A 500 -0.65 13.72 3.39
CA VAL A 500 -1.77 13.19 2.62
C VAL A 500 -2.20 11.86 3.22
N THR A 501 -3.51 11.66 3.38
CA THR A 501 -4.09 10.38 3.84
C THR A 501 -5.31 10.02 3.02
N SER A 502 -5.58 8.72 2.83
CA SER A 502 -6.89 8.27 2.37
C SER A 502 -7.94 8.42 3.49
N ASN A 503 -9.21 8.43 3.09
CA ASN A 503 -10.40 8.38 3.94
C ASN A 503 -11.38 7.43 3.26
N GLU A 504 -11.35 6.14 3.63
CA GLU A 504 -11.92 5.02 2.88
C GLU A 504 -12.77 4.05 3.73
N PRO A 505 -13.73 4.50 4.53
CA PRO A 505 -14.62 3.59 5.25
C PRO A 505 -15.40 2.68 4.29
N GLY A 506 -15.68 1.46 4.72
CA GLY A 506 -16.41 0.49 3.89
C GLY A 506 -17.31 -0.46 4.70
N VAL A 507 -18.11 -1.25 3.99
CA VAL A 507 -18.87 -2.38 4.52
C VAL A 507 -18.93 -3.49 3.47
N TYR A 508 -18.73 -4.72 3.89
CA TYR A 508 -18.57 -5.87 2.99
C TYR A 508 -19.43 -7.03 3.48
N LYS A 509 -20.50 -7.32 2.74
CA LYS A 509 -21.47 -8.39 3.05
C LYS A 509 -21.32 -9.54 2.07
N ALA A 510 -20.62 -10.57 2.47
CA ALA A 510 -20.33 -11.74 1.63
C ALA A 510 -21.61 -12.28 0.96
N GLY A 511 -21.53 -12.53 -0.36
CA GLY A 511 -22.65 -13.01 -1.18
C GLY A 511 -23.74 -11.96 -1.44
N ARG A 512 -23.52 -10.69 -1.10
CA ARG A 512 -24.47 -9.58 -1.32
C ARG A 512 -23.81 -8.41 -2.04
N HIS A 513 -23.14 -7.53 -1.31
CA HIS A 513 -22.51 -6.31 -1.83
C HIS A 513 -21.32 -5.86 -0.98
N GLY A 514 -20.43 -5.09 -1.59
CA GLY A 514 -19.44 -4.27 -0.91
C GLY A 514 -19.65 -2.79 -1.23
N ILE A 515 -19.39 -1.95 -0.27
CA ILE A 515 -19.49 -0.49 -0.39
C ILE A 515 -18.24 0.11 0.26
N ARG A 516 -17.54 0.96 -0.49
CA ARG A 516 -16.45 1.83 -0.01
C ARG A 516 -16.61 3.20 -0.64
N THR A 517 -16.43 4.25 0.13
CA THR A 517 -16.35 5.62 -0.36
C THR A 517 -15.03 6.19 0.07
N GLU A 518 -14.23 6.60 -0.90
CA GLU A 518 -12.87 7.06 -0.64
C GLU A 518 -12.54 8.36 -1.35
N ASN A 519 -11.87 9.23 -0.62
CA ASN A 519 -11.14 10.38 -1.11
C ASN A 519 -9.78 10.48 -0.44
N LEU A 520 -8.80 11.05 -1.12
CA LEU A 520 -7.60 11.54 -0.49
C LEU A 520 -7.84 12.89 0.19
N THR A 521 -7.19 13.07 1.33
CA THR A 521 -7.27 14.28 2.14
C THR A 521 -5.87 14.81 2.46
N LEU A 522 -5.72 16.12 2.42
CA LEU A 522 -4.50 16.83 2.83
C LEU A 522 -4.72 17.44 4.21
N VAL A 523 -3.78 17.21 5.13
CA VAL A 523 -3.80 17.88 6.44
C VAL A 523 -3.39 19.34 6.28
N CYS A 524 -4.25 20.26 6.70
CA CYS A 524 -4.06 21.71 6.61
C CYS A 524 -4.23 22.38 7.96
N LYS A 525 -3.67 23.58 8.12
CA LYS A 525 -3.98 24.43 9.27
C LYS A 525 -5.42 24.95 9.19
N ASP A 526 -6.14 24.94 10.31
CA ASP A 526 -7.50 25.52 10.41
C ASP A 526 -7.48 26.90 11.11
N GLY A 527 -6.58 27.11 12.06
CA GLY A 527 -6.42 28.35 12.81
C GLY A 527 -6.00 28.14 14.26
N GLU A 528 -6.04 29.20 15.05
CA GLU A 528 -5.73 29.16 16.48
C GLU A 528 -7.01 29.23 17.32
N GLY A 529 -7.09 28.37 18.33
CA GLY A 529 -8.13 28.36 19.36
C GLY A 529 -7.55 28.69 20.75
N MET A 530 -8.41 28.71 21.75
CA MET A 530 -8.01 28.96 23.15
C MET A 530 -6.94 27.96 23.65
N PHE A 531 -6.90 26.75 23.10
CA PHE A 531 -6.01 25.67 23.51
C PHE A 531 -4.89 25.35 22.52
N GLY A 532 -4.58 26.28 21.60
CA GLY A 532 -3.50 26.13 20.62
C GLY A 532 -3.98 26.06 19.18
N GLU A 533 -3.07 25.62 18.29
CA GLU A 533 -3.32 25.49 16.86
C GLU A 533 -4.20 24.27 16.55
N TYR A 534 -5.14 24.45 15.61
CA TYR A 534 -6.02 23.41 15.10
C TYR A 534 -5.72 23.11 13.63
N LEU A 535 -5.92 21.84 13.29
CA LEU A 535 -5.77 21.30 11.95
C LEU A 535 -7.14 20.81 11.43
N LYS A 536 -7.22 20.66 10.12
CA LYS A 536 -8.37 20.08 9.41
C LYS A 536 -7.90 19.26 8.22
N PHE A 537 -8.82 18.52 7.63
CA PHE A 537 -8.63 17.90 6.33
C PHE A 537 -9.18 18.78 5.21
N GLU A 538 -8.41 18.90 4.13
CA GLU A 538 -8.89 19.33 2.82
C GLU A 538 -9.09 18.10 1.95
N THR A 539 -10.30 17.87 1.47
CA THR A 539 -10.57 16.80 0.50
C THR A 539 -10.03 17.21 -0.86
N ILE A 540 -9.02 16.46 -1.37
CA ILE A 540 -8.32 16.80 -2.62
C ILE A 540 -8.78 15.97 -3.82
N THR A 541 -9.38 14.81 -3.62
CA THR A 541 -9.96 13.99 -4.70
C THR A 541 -11.16 14.71 -5.33
N LEU A 542 -11.20 14.74 -6.65
CA LEU A 542 -12.25 15.41 -7.43
C LEU A 542 -13.04 14.41 -8.28
N CYS A 543 -14.14 13.90 -7.74
CA CYS A 543 -15.03 12.97 -8.45
C CYS A 543 -16.44 13.00 -7.81
N PRO A 544 -17.53 13.00 -8.57
CA PRO A 544 -18.86 12.96 -7.98
C PRO A 544 -19.08 11.73 -7.08
N ILE A 545 -19.79 11.93 -5.97
CA ILE A 545 -20.31 10.86 -5.12
C ILE A 545 -21.71 10.49 -5.64
N CYS A 546 -21.96 9.19 -5.85
CA CYS A 546 -23.20 8.70 -6.45
C CYS A 546 -24.43 9.01 -5.56
N LYS A 547 -25.30 9.91 -6.01
CA LYS A 547 -26.51 10.32 -5.25
C LYS A 547 -27.61 9.26 -5.22
N LYS A 548 -27.64 8.34 -6.21
CA LYS A 548 -28.71 7.32 -6.35
C LYS A 548 -28.75 6.34 -5.16
N GLY A 549 -27.63 6.18 -4.44
CA GLY A 549 -27.55 5.33 -3.24
C GLY A 549 -27.91 6.03 -1.93
N ILE A 550 -28.14 7.33 -1.92
CA ILE A 550 -28.32 8.12 -0.69
C ILE A 550 -29.78 8.12 -0.23
N ILE A 551 -30.00 7.79 1.04
CA ILE A 551 -31.26 8.07 1.75
C ILE A 551 -31.10 9.42 2.44
N LYS A 552 -31.65 10.47 1.84
CA LYS A 552 -31.48 11.86 2.29
C LYS A 552 -31.88 12.06 3.75
N GLU A 553 -32.95 11.39 4.18
CA GLU A 553 -33.53 11.49 5.53
C GLU A 553 -32.59 10.95 6.62
N MET A 554 -31.58 10.16 6.25
CA MET A 554 -30.55 9.67 7.17
C MET A 554 -29.41 10.68 7.38
N LEU A 555 -29.28 11.68 6.50
CA LEU A 555 -28.23 12.70 6.60
C LEU A 555 -28.70 13.89 7.45
N THR A 556 -27.78 14.47 8.19
CA THR A 556 -27.98 15.76 8.85
C THR A 556 -27.87 16.92 7.83
N ASN A 557 -28.35 18.10 8.20
CA ASN A 557 -28.21 19.29 7.35
C ASN A 557 -26.74 19.63 7.08
N GLU A 558 -25.84 19.43 8.05
CA GLU A 558 -24.40 19.68 7.92
C GLU A 558 -23.75 18.68 6.95
N GLU A 559 -24.16 17.42 6.99
CA GLU A 559 -23.67 16.39 6.05
C GLU A 559 -24.15 16.67 4.62
N ILE A 560 -25.40 17.13 4.45
CA ILE A 560 -25.94 17.55 3.14
C ILE A 560 -25.19 18.79 2.63
N GLU A 561 -24.93 19.77 3.49
CA GLU A 561 -24.19 20.99 3.13
C GLU A 561 -22.75 20.63 2.71
N TRP A 562 -22.08 19.75 3.46
CA TRP A 562 -20.74 19.28 3.09
C TRP A 562 -20.75 18.63 1.69
N LEU A 563 -21.69 17.72 1.44
CA LEU A 563 -21.79 17.01 0.15
C LEU A 563 -22.05 17.98 -1.00
N ASN A 564 -22.97 18.93 -0.82
CA ASN A 564 -23.29 19.93 -1.83
C ASN A 564 -22.09 20.84 -2.14
N ASN A 565 -21.35 21.28 -1.11
CA ASN A 565 -20.14 22.08 -1.26
C ASN A 565 -19.02 21.29 -1.95
N TYR A 566 -18.84 20.00 -1.59
CA TYR A 566 -17.91 19.12 -2.28
C TYR A 566 -18.27 18.96 -3.77
N HIS A 567 -19.52 18.69 -4.09
CA HIS A 567 -20.00 18.58 -5.47
C HIS A 567 -19.83 19.88 -6.25
N GLN A 568 -20.10 21.04 -5.63
CA GLN A 568 -19.83 22.34 -6.23
C GLN A 568 -18.36 22.51 -6.59
N THR A 569 -17.46 22.15 -5.67
CA THR A 569 -16.00 22.19 -5.90
C THR A 569 -15.58 21.27 -7.06
N VAL A 570 -16.14 20.05 -7.10
CA VAL A 570 -15.89 19.08 -8.19
C VAL A 570 -16.30 19.68 -9.54
N TYR A 571 -17.50 20.26 -9.62
CA TYR A 571 -17.99 20.88 -10.85
C TYR A 571 -17.10 22.05 -11.29
N GLU A 572 -16.80 22.98 -10.39
CA GLU A 572 -15.99 24.16 -10.68
C GLU A 572 -14.59 23.83 -11.16
N LYS A 573 -13.97 22.81 -10.55
CA LYS A 573 -12.60 22.40 -10.87
C LYS A 573 -12.49 21.59 -12.16
N LEU A 574 -13.47 20.73 -12.45
CA LEU A 574 -13.37 19.81 -13.59
C LEU A 574 -14.04 20.33 -14.87
N SER A 575 -15.12 21.13 -14.74
CA SER A 575 -15.87 21.59 -15.92
C SER A 575 -15.04 22.34 -16.96
N PRO A 576 -13.97 23.12 -16.64
CA PRO A 576 -13.17 23.77 -17.67
C PRO A 576 -12.46 22.81 -18.66
N ASP A 577 -12.15 21.59 -18.21
CA ASP A 577 -11.39 20.59 -18.98
C ASP A 577 -12.28 19.55 -19.68
N LEU A 578 -13.62 19.74 -19.64
CA LEU A 578 -14.62 18.83 -20.20
C LEU A 578 -15.27 19.43 -21.46
N ASN A 579 -15.76 18.58 -22.35
CA ASN A 579 -16.63 19.00 -23.46
C ASN A 579 -18.06 19.31 -22.96
N GLU A 580 -18.90 19.88 -23.82
CA GLU A 580 -20.24 20.33 -23.41
C GLU A 580 -21.16 19.20 -22.94
N GLU A 581 -21.09 18.00 -23.53
CA GLU A 581 -21.90 16.85 -23.09
C GLU A 581 -21.42 16.32 -21.74
N GLU A 582 -20.11 16.27 -21.52
CA GLU A 582 -19.50 15.88 -20.26
C GLU A 582 -19.81 16.88 -19.14
N LYS A 583 -19.83 18.20 -19.46
CA LYS A 583 -20.25 19.26 -18.51
C LYS A 583 -21.69 19.12 -18.07
N VAL A 584 -22.60 18.86 -19.01
CA VAL A 584 -24.02 18.65 -18.71
C VAL A 584 -24.18 17.45 -17.78
N TRP A 585 -23.53 16.33 -18.11
CA TRP A 585 -23.55 15.13 -17.26
C TRP A 585 -22.98 15.42 -15.86
N LEU A 586 -21.83 16.12 -15.79
CA LEU A 586 -21.21 16.48 -14.49
C LEU A 586 -22.12 17.39 -13.67
N GLN A 587 -22.80 18.37 -14.32
CA GLN A 587 -23.73 19.25 -13.65
C GLN A 587 -24.89 18.49 -13.01
N GLU A 588 -25.42 17.48 -13.69
CA GLU A 588 -26.48 16.60 -13.16
C GLU A 588 -25.96 15.73 -12.01
N ALA A 589 -24.77 15.12 -12.20
CA ALA A 589 -24.13 14.29 -11.19
C ALA A 589 -23.83 15.06 -9.89
N THR A 590 -23.45 16.34 -10.00
CA THR A 590 -23.09 17.22 -8.89
C THR A 590 -24.22 18.14 -8.41
N ALA A 591 -25.42 18.07 -8.98
CA ALA A 591 -26.55 18.84 -8.52
C ALA A 591 -26.86 18.61 -7.04
N SER A 592 -27.29 19.64 -6.32
CA SER A 592 -27.59 19.59 -4.89
C SER A 592 -28.59 18.49 -4.54
N LEU A 593 -28.40 17.91 -3.35
CA LEU A 593 -29.24 16.84 -2.81
C LEU A 593 -30.57 17.38 -2.24
#